data_32749aecd69976cc2392b73d3760b40a
#
_entry.id   32749aecd69976cc2392b73d3760b40a
#
_cell.length_a   1.000
_cell.length_b   1.000
_cell.length_c   1.000
_cell.angle_alpha   90.00
_cell.angle_beta   90.00
_cell.angle_gamma   90.00
#
_symmetry.space_group_name_H-M   'P 1'
#
loop_
_entity.id
_entity.type
_entity.pdbx_description
1 polymer ?
#
loop_
_entity_poly.entity_id
_entity_poly.type
_entity_poly.pdbx_seq_one_letter_code
_entity_poly.pdbx_strand_id
1 'polypeptide(L)'
;MNNKSLMERLLEAGYPPEDIDHHDYDLYVYITPLTTRVLKSWMKDNNYTDNLYGSFIQKSRDQITGRMMYDVAFQYIPSLDGKRER
;
A
#
# COMPACT_ATOMS: atom_id res chain seq x y z
N MET A 1 3.25 18.62 -8.22
CA MET A 1 2.43 17.72 -7.44
C MET A 1 2.56 16.29 -7.95
N ASN A 2 2.76 15.39 -7.04
CA ASN A 2 2.96 13.99 -7.41
C ASN A 2 1.65 13.22 -7.24
N ASN A 3 1.10 12.73 -8.36
CA ASN A 3 -0.16 12.02 -8.36
C ASN A 3 0.00 10.52 -8.53
N LYS A 4 1.20 10.02 -8.32
CA LYS A 4 1.42 8.58 -8.48
C LYS A 4 0.67 7.80 -7.43
N SER A 5 0.13 6.67 -7.84
CA SER A 5 -0.56 5.79 -6.92
C SER A 5 0.44 5.11 -5.99
N LEU A 6 -0.06 4.52 -4.95
CA LEU A 6 0.78 3.74 -4.05
C LEU A 6 1.49 2.63 -4.80
N MET A 7 0.77 1.93 -5.67
CA MET A 7 1.37 0.84 -6.42
C MET A 7 2.50 1.32 -7.32
N GLU A 8 2.29 2.44 -8.01
CA GLU A 8 3.34 3.00 -8.86
C GLU A 8 4.58 3.37 -8.04
N ARG A 9 4.38 3.93 -6.86
CA ARG A 9 5.50 4.31 -6.01
C ARG A 9 6.28 3.11 -5.54
N LEU A 10 5.58 2.03 -5.21
CA LEU A 10 6.24 0.79 -4.80
C LEU A 10 7.12 0.25 -5.92
N LEU A 11 6.57 0.20 -7.13
CA LEU A 11 7.31 -0.32 -8.27
C LEU A 11 8.53 0.53 -8.59
N GLU A 12 8.36 1.86 -8.53
CA GLU A 12 9.48 2.76 -8.81
C GLU A 12 10.56 2.67 -7.74
N ALA A 13 10.19 2.32 -6.54
CA ALA A 13 11.16 2.19 -5.45
C ALA A 13 11.91 0.86 -5.50
N GLY A 14 11.51 -0.03 -6.40
CA GLY A 14 12.19 -1.30 -6.57
C GLY A 14 11.51 -2.48 -5.93
N TYR A 15 10.31 -2.31 -5.44
CA TYR A 15 9.58 -3.44 -4.84
C TYR A 15 9.21 -4.44 -5.93
N PRO A 16 9.44 -5.75 -5.72
CA PRO A 16 9.15 -6.74 -6.75
C PRO A 16 7.65 -6.78 -7.08
N PRO A 17 7.29 -6.65 -8.35
CA PRO A 17 5.87 -6.69 -8.72
C PRO A 17 5.22 -8.02 -8.35
N GLU A 18 5.97 -9.12 -8.38
CA GLU A 18 5.41 -10.42 -8.06
C GLU A 18 5.06 -10.56 -6.59
N ASP A 19 5.55 -9.67 -5.74
CA ASP A 19 5.24 -9.71 -4.30
C ASP A 19 4.10 -8.79 -3.94
N ILE A 20 3.50 -8.12 -4.91
CA ILE A 20 2.31 -7.30 -4.68
C ILE A 20 1.09 -8.19 -4.89
N ASP A 21 0.26 -8.28 -3.87
CA ASP A 21 -0.94 -9.09 -3.93
C ASP A 21 -2.15 -8.16 -3.89
N HIS A 22 -2.86 -8.07 -4.99
CA HIS A 22 -3.96 -7.13 -5.12
C HIS A 22 -5.27 -7.89 -5.22
N HIS A 23 -6.04 -7.82 -4.17
CA HIS A 23 -7.39 -8.38 -4.14
C HIS A 23 -8.41 -7.27 -4.32
N ASP A 24 -9.69 -7.62 -4.40
CA ASP A 24 -10.74 -6.68 -4.78
C ASP A 24 -10.63 -5.33 -4.09
N TYR A 25 -10.47 -5.32 -2.80
CA TYR A 25 -10.47 -4.07 -2.03
C TYR A 25 -9.23 -3.90 -1.20
N ASP A 26 -8.27 -4.79 -1.33
CA ASP A 26 -7.08 -4.78 -0.48
C ASP A 26 -5.83 -4.94 -1.30
N LEU A 27 -4.78 -4.27 -0.87
CA LEU A 27 -3.44 -4.42 -1.42
C LEU A 27 -2.54 -4.95 -0.32
N TYR A 28 -1.84 -6.05 -0.60
CA TYR A 28 -0.94 -6.67 0.36
C TYR A 28 0.50 -6.55 -0.12
N VAL A 29 1.37 -6.04 0.73
CA VAL A 29 2.81 -6.00 0.47
C VAL A 29 3.53 -6.33 1.76
N TYR A 30 4.69 -6.95 1.64
CA TYR A 30 5.47 -7.31 2.82
C TYR A 30 5.94 -6.08 3.56
N ILE A 31 6.00 -6.20 4.88
CA ILE A 31 6.48 -5.10 5.73
C ILE A 31 8.00 -5.10 5.69
N THR A 32 8.57 -4.10 5.07
CA THR A 32 10.01 -3.90 4.97
C THR A 32 10.31 -2.42 5.16
N PRO A 33 11.57 -2.05 5.37
CA PRO A 33 11.91 -0.62 5.44
C PRO A 33 11.50 0.12 4.17
N LEU A 34 11.61 -0.53 3.02
CA LEU A 34 11.24 0.10 1.76
C LEU A 34 9.74 0.37 1.69
N THR A 35 8.92 -0.67 1.95
CA THR A 35 7.47 -0.49 1.86
C THR A 35 6.95 0.47 2.92
N THR A 36 7.55 0.45 4.11
CA THR A 36 7.16 1.38 5.16
C THR A 36 7.42 2.82 4.74
N ARG A 37 8.59 3.08 4.16
CA ARG A 37 8.94 4.42 3.70
C ARG A 37 7.99 4.88 2.60
N VAL A 38 7.72 4.00 1.64
CA VAL A 38 6.85 4.36 0.52
C VAL A 38 5.44 4.64 1.01
N LEU A 39 4.94 3.81 1.91
CA LEU A 39 3.59 4.00 2.45
C LEU A 39 3.48 5.33 3.18
N LYS A 40 4.45 5.65 4.02
CA LYS A 40 4.42 6.90 4.76
C LYS A 40 4.47 8.10 3.84
N SER A 41 5.31 8.02 2.80
CA SER A 41 5.41 9.11 1.83
C SER A 41 4.10 9.30 1.09
N TRP A 42 3.49 8.19 0.65
CA TRP A 42 2.23 8.26 -0.06
C TRP A 42 1.12 8.84 0.81
N MET A 43 1.07 8.42 2.07
CA MET A 43 0.07 8.94 2.98
C MET A 43 0.22 10.43 3.18
N LYS A 44 1.46 10.88 3.36
CA LYS A 44 1.72 12.30 3.55
C LYS A 44 1.28 13.11 2.34
N ASP A 45 1.60 12.64 1.15
CA ASP A 45 1.28 13.37 -0.06
C ASP A 45 -0.21 13.40 -0.35
N ASN A 46 -0.96 12.49 0.23
CA ASN A 46 -2.39 12.42 0.03
C ASN A 46 -3.18 12.86 1.26
N ASN A 47 -2.50 13.52 2.18
CA ASN A 47 -3.14 14.11 3.38
C ASN A 47 -3.74 13.08 4.33
N TYR A 48 -3.19 11.90 4.35
CA TYR A 48 -3.55 10.89 5.34
C TYR A 48 -2.54 11.02 6.47
N THR A 49 -2.88 11.83 7.45
CA THR A 49 -1.93 12.22 8.49
C THR A 49 -1.98 11.39 9.75
N ASP A 50 -2.87 10.42 9.79
CA ASP A 50 -2.94 9.54 10.93
C ASP A 50 -1.71 8.65 11.00
N ASN A 51 -1.61 7.91 12.09
CA ASN A 51 -0.50 6.98 12.18
C ASN A 51 -0.61 5.92 11.09
N LEU A 52 0.47 5.16 10.93
CA LEU A 52 0.55 4.21 9.83
C LEU A 52 -0.56 3.16 9.86
N TYR A 53 -0.99 2.77 11.04
CA TYR A 53 -2.03 1.77 11.18
C TYR A 53 -3.36 2.45 11.48
N GLY A 54 -3.76 3.33 10.59
CA GLY A 54 -5.05 3.98 10.71
C GLY A 54 -6.18 3.06 10.31
N SER A 55 -7.30 3.64 9.96
CA SER A 55 -8.51 2.86 9.73
C SER A 55 -8.43 1.99 8.46
N PHE A 56 -7.51 2.28 7.56
CA PHE A 56 -7.46 1.53 6.29
C PHE A 56 -6.18 0.72 6.11
N ILE A 57 -5.28 0.72 7.09
CA ILE A 57 -4.06 -0.07 7.01
C ILE A 57 -3.97 -0.98 8.22
N GLN A 58 -3.78 -2.26 7.96
CA GLN A 58 -3.66 -3.25 9.02
C GLN A 58 -2.48 -4.16 8.72
N LYS A 59 -2.10 -4.94 9.71
CA LYS A 59 -1.09 -5.97 9.53
C LYS A 59 -1.77 -7.31 9.27
N SER A 60 -1.15 -8.08 8.41
CA SER A 60 -1.64 -9.42 8.09
C SER A 60 -0.43 -10.34 7.98
N ARG A 61 -0.67 -11.64 8.01
CA ARG A 61 0.41 -12.62 7.89
C ARG A 61 0.21 -13.44 6.63
N ASP A 62 1.26 -13.54 5.85
CA ASP A 62 1.26 -14.41 4.68
C ASP A 62 1.26 -15.86 5.17
N GLN A 63 0.21 -16.60 4.83
CA GLN A 63 0.06 -17.98 5.31
C GLN A 63 1.14 -18.91 4.75
N ILE A 64 1.69 -18.58 3.61
CA ILE A 64 2.67 -19.44 2.96
C ILE A 64 4.07 -19.18 3.50
N THR A 65 4.47 -17.92 3.56
CA THR A 65 5.83 -17.57 3.96
C THR A 65 5.95 -17.25 5.44
N GLY A 66 4.84 -16.96 6.10
CA GLY A 66 4.84 -16.55 7.50
C GLY A 66 5.27 -15.10 7.71
N ARG A 67 5.56 -14.38 6.65
CA ARG A 67 6.02 -12.99 6.75
C ARG A 67 4.84 -12.06 6.99
N MET A 68 5.13 -10.96 7.68
CA MET A 68 4.11 -9.96 7.92
C MET A 68 3.93 -9.05 6.71
N MET A 69 2.71 -8.63 6.49
CA MET A 69 2.34 -7.80 5.37
C MET A 69 1.51 -6.62 5.83
N TYR A 70 1.59 -5.53 5.08
CA TYR A 70 0.61 -4.46 5.18
C TYR A 70 -0.62 -4.87 4.37
N ASP A 71 -1.77 -4.65 4.97
CA ASP A 71 -3.07 -4.83 4.31
C ASP A 71 -3.68 -3.44 4.16
N VAL A 72 -3.66 -2.92 2.95
CA VAL A 72 -4.14 -1.57 2.67
C VAL A 72 -5.48 -1.67 1.97
N ALA A 73 -6.52 -1.14 2.58
CA ALA A 73 -7.89 -1.35 2.12
C ALA A 73 -8.26 -0.37 1.02
N PHE A 74 -8.45 -0.89 -0.19
CA PHE A 74 -8.83 -0.10 -1.35
C PHE A 74 -10.19 0.56 -1.19
N GLN A 75 -11.08 -0.07 -0.45
CA GLN A 75 -12.43 0.47 -0.32
C GLN A 75 -12.44 1.87 0.31
N TYR A 76 -11.40 2.21 1.05
CA TYR A 76 -11.30 3.53 1.65
C TYR A 76 -10.50 4.50 0.79
N ILE A 77 -9.75 3.97 -0.16
CA ILE A 77 -8.89 4.81 -0.99
C ILE A 77 -8.97 4.29 -2.42
N PRO A 78 -10.02 4.68 -3.13
CA PRO A 78 -10.27 4.13 -4.47
C PRO A 78 -9.14 4.33 -5.47
N SER A 79 -8.29 5.31 -5.25
CA SER A 79 -7.23 5.61 -6.21
C SER A 79 -5.89 5.00 -5.81
N LEU A 80 -5.87 4.00 -4.93
CA LEU A 80 -4.61 3.38 -4.51
C LEU A 80 -3.80 2.86 -5.67
N ASP A 81 -4.47 2.33 -6.68
CA ASP A 81 -3.78 1.75 -7.83
C ASP A 81 -3.70 2.72 -9.01
N GLY A 82 -4.09 3.98 -8.80
CA GLY A 82 -4.02 4.99 -9.82
C GLY A 82 -5.22 5.05 -10.73
N LYS A 83 -6.20 4.19 -10.54
CA LYS A 83 -7.41 4.19 -11.36
C LYS A 83 -8.50 5.02 -10.72
N ARG A 84 -9.22 5.77 -11.55
CA ARG A 84 -10.37 6.55 -11.07
C ARG A 84 -11.63 5.82 -11.45
N GLU A 85 -12.47 5.72 -10.49
CA GLU A 85 -13.76 5.17 -10.78
C GLU A 85 -14.62 6.21 -11.34
N ARG A 86 -15.13 6.03 -11.95
CA ARG A 86 -15.86 6.97 -12.40
C ARG A 86 -16.68 7.20 -12.09
#